data_fbc8303b3b3aa134e98c2eee029a8111
#
_entry.id   fbc8303b3b3aa134e98c2eee029a8111
#
_cell.length_a   1.000
_cell.length_b   1.000
_cell.length_c   1.000
_cell.angle_alpha   90.00
_cell.angle_beta   90.00
_cell.angle_gamma   90.00
#
_symmetry.space_group_name_H-M   'P 1'
#
loop_
_entity.id
_entity.type
_entity.pdbx_description
1 polymer ?
#
loop_
_entity_poly.entity_id
_entity_poly.type
_entity_poly.pdbx_seq_one_letter_code
_entity_poly.pdbx_strand_id
1 'polypeptide(L)'
;MLFRSLAGIVFSNASPAVAAYGGKRATLGTNPIAIAVPAGRDPIVLDMATTVVARGKIRRAKAENRPIPPGLALDADGNPTTDAEAALKGTLASLGGYKGYGLAVMIELLSGVLSGGRYLTEVKQVTDLSGTAGTCFTIIAADIGRICDRPSYAQRVDRFSSILHQSGDEGAEIYLPGEIETRRAHEAERTGIAIPADVLEAIRGLSS
;
A
#
# COMPACT_ATOMS: atom_id res chain seq x y z
N MET A 1 -2.68 13.72 -11.46
CA MET A 1 -3.30 12.81 -12.47
C MET A 1 -4.74 12.41 -12.10
N LEU A 2 -5.13 12.54 -10.88
CA LEU A 2 -6.46 12.20 -10.32
C LEU A 2 -7.57 13.20 -10.69
N PHE A 3 -7.37 13.97 -11.73
CA PHE A 3 -8.06 15.21 -11.89
C PHE A 3 -9.32 15.05 -12.70
N ARG A 4 -10.38 14.81 -11.96
CA ARG A 4 -11.75 15.19 -12.32
C ARG A 4 -12.45 14.41 -13.43
N SER A 5 -11.77 13.48 -14.13
CA SER A 5 -12.39 12.69 -15.20
C SER A 5 -11.71 11.36 -15.52
N LEU A 6 -10.62 11.00 -14.84
CA LEU A 6 -9.91 9.75 -15.08
C LEU A 6 -10.05 8.80 -13.88
N ALA A 7 -10.46 7.57 -14.12
CA ALA A 7 -10.18 6.47 -13.22
C ALA A 7 -8.73 6.00 -13.45
N GLY A 8 -8.00 5.72 -12.37
CA GLY A 8 -6.61 5.31 -12.44
C GLY A 8 -6.32 4.04 -11.67
N ILE A 9 -5.45 3.21 -12.21
CA ILE A 9 -4.89 2.03 -11.54
C ILE A 9 -3.37 2.14 -11.64
N VAL A 10 -2.67 1.95 -10.53
CA VAL A 10 -1.21 1.96 -10.48
C VAL A 10 -0.74 0.70 -9.77
N PHE A 11 0.21 0.02 -10.37
CA PHE A 11 0.93 -1.11 -9.78
C PHE A 11 2.40 -0.76 -9.65
N SER A 12 3.04 -1.28 -8.60
CA SER A 12 4.49 -1.18 -8.46
C SER A 12 5.03 -2.49 -7.88
N ASN A 13 6.13 -2.99 -8.44
CA ASN A 13 6.87 -4.01 -7.71
C ASN A 13 7.72 -3.37 -6.61
N ALA A 14 8.27 -4.20 -5.73
CA ALA A 14 9.09 -3.77 -4.61
C ALA A 14 10.19 -4.81 -4.32
N SER A 15 11.18 -4.41 -3.51
CA SER A 15 12.22 -5.33 -3.05
C SER A 15 11.64 -6.52 -2.27
N PRO A 16 12.29 -7.71 -2.34
CA PRO A 16 11.80 -8.93 -1.71
C PRO A 16 11.45 -8.78 -0.23
N ALA A 17 10.24 -9.18 0.12
CA ALA A 17 9.70 -9.15 1.48
C ALA A 17 8.70 -10.28 1.75
N VAL A 18 8.25 -10.99 0.71
CA VAL A 18 7.18 -11.99 0.76
C VAL A 18 7.68 -13.29 0.11
N ALA A 19 7.36 -14.42 0.70
CA ALA A 19 7.61 -15.73 0.10
C ALA A 19 6.51 -16.09 -0.89
N ALA A 20 6.85 -16.93 -1.88
CA ALA A 20 5.82 -17.62 -2.65
C ALA A 20 4.90 -18.44 -1.73
N TYR A 21 3.64 -18.59 -2.09
CA TYR A 21 2.70 -19.39 -1.28
C TYR A 21 3.22 -20.84 -1.11
N GLY A 22 3.37 -21.27 0.13
CA GLY A 22 4.03 -22.53 0.49
C GLY A 22 5.56 -22.47 0.54
N GLY A 23 6.18 -21.34 0.19
CA GLY A 23 7.63 -21.13 0.28
C GLY A 23 8.05 -20.46 1.59
N LYS A 24 9.37 -20.31 1.78
CA LYS A 24 9.96 -19.71 2.98
C LYS A 24 10.81 -18.49 2.68
N ARG A 25 11.39 -18.41 1.47
CA ARG A 25 12.34 -17.34 1.10
C ARG A 25 11.62 -16.12 0.51
N ALA A 26 11.99 -14.94 0.94
CA ALA A 26 11.53 -13.69 0.35
C ALA A 26 11.97 -13.62 -1.12
N THR A 27 11.03 -13.64 -2.03
CA THR A 27 11.25 -13.55 -3.47
C THR A 27 10.41 -12.45 -4.12
N LEU A 28 9.21 -12.20 -3.62
CA LEU A 28 8.29 -11.16 -4.07
C LEU A 28 8.40 -9.93 -3.17
N GLY A 29 8.15 -8.77 -3.75
CA GLY A 29 7.93 -7.54 -3.00
C GLY A 29 6.55 -7.50 -2.34
N THR A 30 6.30 -6.40 -1.62
CA THR A 30 4.95 -6.08 -1.08
C THR A 30 3.98 -5.61 -2.17
N ASN A 31 4.46 -5.42 -3.36
CA ASN A 31 3.80 -5.18 -4.64
C ASN A 31 2.46 -4.45 -4.50
N PRO A 32 2.48 -3.14 -4.21
CA PRO A 32 1.28 -2.38 -3.94
C PRO A 32 0.43 -2.17 -5.19
N ILE A 33 -0.87 -1.99 -4.95
CA ILE A 33 -1.86 -1.55 -5.93
C ILE A 33 -2.55 -0.31 -5.40
N ALA A 34 -2.68 0.70 -6.23
CA ALA A 34 -3.55 1.85 -5.98
C ALA A 34 -4.60 1.94 -7.08
N ILE A 35 -5.86 2.12 -6.67
CA ILE A 35 -6.99 2.35 -7.57
C ILE A 35 -7.71 3.59 -7.10
N ALA A 36 -7.95 4.53 -8.01
CA ALA A 36 -8.66 5.76 -7.69
C ALA A 36 -9.74 6.05 -8.72
N VAL A 37 -10.90 6.47 -8.24
CA VAL A 37 -12.00 6.92 -9.08
C VAL A 37 -12.46 8.30 -8.64
N PRO A 38 -12.82 9.20 -9.57
CA PRO A 38 -13.39 10.48 -9.23
C PRO A 38 -14.69 10.32 -8.46
N ALA A 39 -14.84 11.09 -7.41
CA ALA A 39 -16.08 11.22 -6.65
C ALA A 39 -16.22 12.70 -6.23
N GLY A 40 -17.37 13.13 -5.77
CA GLY A 40 -17.71 14.47 -5.32
C GLY A 40 -16.54 15.47 -5.12
N ARG A 41 -16.23 15.80 -3.87
CA ARG A 41 -15.12 16.68 -3.51
C ARG A 41 -13.77 15.94 -3.57
N ASP A 42 -13.71 14.76 -2.97
CA ASP A 42 -12.50 13.96 -2.81
C ASP A 42 -12.68 12.62 -3.54
N PRO A 43 -11.66 12.08 -4.22
CA PRO A 43 -11.75 10.80 -4.92
C PRO A 43 -11.87 9.64 -3.93
N ILE A 44 -12.47 8.53 -4.36
CA ILE A 44 -12.37 7.26 -3.65
C ILE A 44 -11.05 6.62 -4.04
N VAL A 45 -10.20 6.32 -3.07
CA VAL A 45 -8.82 5.83 -3.30
C VAL A 45 -8.56 4.59 -2.47
N LEU A 46 -8.36 3.47 -3.14
CA LEU A 46 -7.73 2.29 -2.54
C LEU A 46 -6.22 2.40 -2.78
N ASP A 47 -5.42 2.38 -1.73
CA ASP A 47 -3.95 2.28 -1.81
C ASP A 47 -3.49 1.27 -0.76
N MET A 48 -3.00 0.13 -1.21
CA MET A 48 -2.62 -0.96 -0.31
C MET A 48 -1.48 -1.81 -0.86
N ALA A 49 -0.67 -2.34 0.06
CA ALA A 49 0.22 -3.46 -0.23
C ALA A 49 -0.58 -4.76 -0.39
N THR A 50 -0.01 -5.76 -1.06
CA THR A 50 -0.55 -7.12 -1.14
C THR A 50 -0.22 -7.98 0.09
N THR A 51 0.37 -7.36 1.11
CA THR A 51 0.68 -7.94 2.42
C THR A 51 -0.30 -7.47 3.50
N VAL A 52 -0.44 -8.27 4.56
CA VAL A 52 -1.30 -7.91 5.71
C VAL A 52 -0.80 -6.64 6.41
N VAL A 53 0.50 -6.40 6.38
CA VAL A 53 1.14 -5.26 7.05
C VAL A 53 2.29 -4.70 6.21
N ALA A 54 2.51 -3.40 6.30
CA ALA A 54 3.70 -2.77 5.71
C ALA A 54 4.96 -3.08 6.55
N ARG A 55 6.10 -3.36 5.89
CA ARG A 55 7.38 -3.66 6.57
C ARG A 55 7.83 -2.57 7.54
N GLY A 56 7.49 -1.32 7.26
CA GLY A 56 7.77 -0.18 8.14
C GLY A 56 7.13 -0.31 9.52
N LYS A 57 5.93 -0.89 9.62
CA LYS A 57 5.27 -1.13 10.92
C LYS A 57 6.01 -2.18 11.74
N ILE A 58 6.57 -3.21 11.11
CA ILE A 58 7.41 -4.22 11.80
C ILE A 58 8.72 -3.57 12.29
N ARG A 59 9.38 -2.75 11.45
CA ARG A 59 10.59 -2.01 11.86
C ARG A 59 10.32 -1.10 13.07
N ARG A 60 9.19 -0.42 13.06
CA ARG A 60 8.78 0.42 14.18
C ARG A 60 8.55 -0.39 15.46
N ALA A 61 7.83 -1.51 15.37
CA ALA A 61 7.62 -2.40 16.53
C ALA A 61 8.96 -2.90 17.11
N LYS A 62 9.93 -3.26 16.24
CA LYS A 62 11.29 -3.61 16.69
C LYS A 62 11.97 -2.44 17.42
N ALA A 63 11.95 -1.23 16.86
CA ALA A 63 12.57 -0.05 17.48
C ALA A 63 11.95 0.29 18.84
N GLU A 64 10.66 0.02 19.00
CA GLU A 64 9.91 0.22 20.25
C GLU A 64 9.95 -1.01 21.18
N ASN A 65 10.74 -2.07 20.86
CA ASN A 65 10.79 -3.34 21.59
C ASN A 65 9.40 -3.94 21.88
N ARG A 66 8.49 -3.81 20.93
CA ARG A 66 7.11 -4.34 21.03
C ARG A 66 6.91 -5.57 20.17
N PRO A 67 6.17 -6.59 20.66
CA PRO A 67 5.73 -7.67 19.81
C PRO A 67 4.79 -7.17 18.72
N ILE A 68 4.72 -7.93 17.62
CA ILE A 68 3.74 -7.72 16.55
C ILE A 68 2.54 -8.66 16.76
N PRO A 69 1.35 -8.26 16.29
CA PRO A 69 0.19 -9.16 16.28
C PRO A 69 0.47 -10.45 15.51
N PRO A 70 -0.17 -11.58 15.88
CA PRO A 70 -0.06 -12.82 15.13
C PRO A 70 -0.59 -12.68 13.71
N GLY A 71 -0.07 -13.50 12.79
CA GLY A 71 -0.53 -13.55 11.39
C GLY A 71 0.04 -12.46 10.48
N LEU A 72 0.97 -11.61 10.96
CA LEU A 72 1.57 -10.56 10.15
C LEU A 72 2.83 -11.00 9.41
N ALA A 73 3.57 -11.95 9.95
CA ALA A 73 4.87 -12.37 9.42
C ALA A 73 5.23 -13.82 9.80
N LEU A 74 6.19 -14.33 9.06
CA LEU A 74 6.87 -15.60 9.32
C LEU A 74 8.34 -15.32 9.67
N ASP A 75 8.96 -16.17 10.48
CA ASP A 75 10.40 -16.14 10.74
C ASP A 75 11.22 -16.68 9.53
N ALA A 76 12.54 -16.77 9.69
CA ALA A 76 13.43 -17.27 8.64
C ALA A 76 13.19 -18.76 8.29
N ASP A 77 12.62 -19.53 9.21
CA ASP A 77 12.28 -20.94 9.02
C ASP A 77 10.87 -21.13 8.42
N GLY A 78 10.12 -20.03 8.25
CA GLY A 78 8.77 -20.02 7.69
C GLY A 78 7.68 -20.30 8.72
N ASN A 79 7.95 -20.21 10.01
CA ASN A 79 6.97 -20.35 11.08
C ASN A 79 6.33 -18.99 11.40
N PRO A 80 5.03 -18.97 11.77
CA PRO A 80 4.40 -17.73 12.26
C PRO A 80 5.15 -17.17 13.47
N THR A 81 5.37 -15.86 13.48
CA THR A 81 6.08 -15.19 14.58
C THR A 81 5.38 -13.92 15.03
N THR A 82 5.49 -13.61 16.33
CA THR A 82 5.12 -12.34 16.93
C THR A 82 6.35 -11.53 17.36
N ASP A 83 7.55 -12.05 17.15
CA ASP A 83 8.80 -11.34 17.37
C ASP A 83 9.13 -10.46 16.16
N ALA A 84 9.26 -9.15 16.38
CA ALA A 84 9.50 -8.18 15.32
C ALA A 84 10.89 -8.36 14.67
N GLU A 85 11.90 -8.81 15.42
CA GLU A 85 13.24 -9.06 14.87
C GLU A 85 13.26 -10.32 13.99
N ALA A 86 12.66 -11.42 14.46
CA ALA A 86 12.51 -12.66 13.69
C ALA A 86 11.70 -12.40 12.40
N ALA A 87 10.64 -11.60 12.46
CA ALA A 87 9.83 -11.19 11.32
C ALA A 87 10.63 -10.39 10.27
N LEU A 88 11.58 -9.54 10.68
CA LEU A 88 12.43 -8.79 9.76
C LEU A 88 13.48 -9.65 9.05
N LYS A 89 13.86 -10.79 9.65
CA LYS A 89 14.75 -11.81 9.07
C LYS A 89 14.00 -12.81 8.19
N GLY A 90 12.69 -12.89 8.35
CA GLY A 90 11.79 -13.76 7.60
C GLY A 90 10.99 -13.02 6.53
N THR A 91 9.70 -13.33 6.43
CA THR A 91 8.81 -12.82 5.38
C THR A 91 7.50 -12.27 5.95
N LEU A 92 6.91 -11.31 5.23
CA LEU A 92 5.59 -10.80 5.55
C LEU A 92 4.51 -11.77 5.06
N ALA A 93 3.41 -11.85 5.80
CA ALA A 93 2.24 -12.60 5.37
C ALA A 93 1.50 -11.89 4.24
N SER A 94 1.08 -12.64 3.23
CA SER A 94 0.25 -12.13 2.13
C SER A 94 -1.19 -11.90 2.59
N LEU A 95 -1.83 -10.85 2.11
CA LEU A 95 -3.22 -10.52 2.39
C LEU A 95 -4.16 -11.66 1.95
N GLY A 96 -4.90 -12.24 2.90
CA GLY A 96 -5.76 -13.39 2.60
C GLY A 96 -5.01 -14.61 2.05
N GLY A 97 -3.75 -14.81 2.44
CA GLY A 97 -2.93 -15.96 2.05
C GLY A 97 -2.66 -16.01 0.54
N TYR A 98 -3.11 -17.08 -0.14
CA TYR A 98 -2.90 -17.28 -1.57
C TYR A 98 -3.47 -16.15 -2.46
N LYS A 99 -4.48 -15.42 -1.99
CA LYS A 99 -5.11 -14.33 -2.75
C LYS A 99 -4.16 -13.14 -2.92
N GLY A 100 -3.58 -12.65 -1.82
CA GLY A 100 -2.59 -11.59 -1.85
C GLY A 100 -1.30 -12.02 -2.57
N TYR A 101 -0.87 -13.27 -2.39
CA TYR A 101 0.24 -13.83 -3.16
C TYR A 101 -0.06 -13.78 -4.67
N GLY A 102 -1.21 -14.28 -5.11
CA GLY A 102 -1.60 -14.27 -6.53
C GLY A 102 -1.64 -12.85 -7.09
N LEU A 103 -2.20 -11.90 -6.34
CA LEU A 103 -2.22 -10.49 -6.74
C LEU A 103 -0.79 -9.92 -6.85
N ALA A 104 0.10 -10.22 -5.89
CA ALA A 104 1.50 -9.80 -5.92
C ALA A 104 2.25 -10.33 -7.16
N VAL A 105 2.00 -11.59 -7.54
CA VAL A 105 2.58 -12.19 -8.76
C VAL A 105 2.12 -11.44 -10.02
N MET A 106 0.82 -11.14 -10.12
CA MET A 106 0.30 -10.41 -11.29
C MET A 106 0.84 -8.98 -11.36
N ILE A 107 0.98 -8.31 -10.22
CA ILE A 107 1.61 -6.98 -10.15
C ILE A 107 3.08 -7.06 -10.57
N GLU A 108 3.83 -8.06 -10.12
CA GLU A 108 5.23 -8.26 -10.53
C GLU A 108 5.36 -8.42 -12.05
N LEU A 109 4.50 -9.26 -12.65
CA LEU A 109 4.49 -9.50 -14.09
C LEU A 109 4.13 -8.22 -14.87
N LEU A 110 3.11 -7.48 -14.41
CA LEU A 110 2.64 -6.28 -15.10
C LEU A 110 3.57 -5.08 -14.91
N SER A 111 4.26 -4.96 -13.78
CA SER A 111 5.17 -3.82 -13.53
C SER A 111 6.62 -4.14 -13.92
N GLY A 112 7.20 -5.21 -13.41
CA GLY A 112 8.60 -5.57 -13.66
C GLY A 112 8.81 -6.21 -15.03
N VAL A 113 8.19 -7.37 -15.25
CA VAL A 113 8.44 -8.18 -16.46
C VAL A 113 7.94 -7.49 -17.73
N LEU A 114 6.69 -7.00 -17.73
CA LEU A 114 6.08 -6.37 -18.91
C LEU A 114 6.82 -5.07 -19.32
N SER A 115 7.36 -4.32 -18.37
CA SER A 115 8.14 -3.10 -18.65
C SER A 115 9.57 -3.36 -19.13
N GLY A 116 10.03 -4.62 -19.09
CA GLY A 116 11.43 -4.98 -19.37
C GLY A 116 12.39 -4.56 -18.24
N GLY A 117 11.87 -4.28 -17.03
CA GLY A 117 12.64 -3.89 -15.88
C GLY A 117 13.03 -5.04 -14.97
N ARG A 118 13.55 -4.71 -13.77
CA ARG A 118 13.91 -5.72 -12.77
C ARG A 118 12.68 -6.32 -12.11
N TYR A 119 12.79 -7.58 -11.73
CA TYR A 119 11.72 -8.30 -11.07
C TYR A 119 12.26 -9.25 -9.98
N LEU A 120 11.41 -9.60 -9.03
CA LEU A 120 11.72 -10.50 -7.92
C LEU A 120 12.99 -10.06 -7.15
N THR A 121 13.95 -10.97 -7.02
CA THR A 121 15.20 -10.75 -6.28
C THR A 121 16.18 -9.78 -6.95
N GLU A 122 15.93 -9.37 -8.18
CA GLU A 122 16.73 -8.36 -8.87
C GLU A 122 16.44 -6.94 -8.37
N VAL A 123 15.24 -6.73 -7.78
CA VAL A 123 14.84 -5.43 -7.22
C VAL A 123 15.56 -5.22 -5.88
N LYS A 124 16.43 -4.22 -5.83
CA LYS A 124 17.21 -3.90 -4.64
C LYS A 124 16.40 -3.16 -3.59
N GLN A 125 16.82 -3.28 -2.34
CA GLN A 125 16.28 -2.45 -1.26
C GLN A 125 16.69 -0.99 -1.47
N VAL A 126 15.86 -0.04 -1.07
CA VAL A 126 16.17 1.40 -1.15
C VAL A 126 17.39 1.80 -0.32
N THR A 127 17.77 0.97 0.64
CA THR A 127 19.00 1.13 1.47
C THR A 127 20.25 0.51 0.83
N ASP A 128 20.10 -0.20 -0.27
CA ASP A 128 21.25 -0.75 -1.03
C ASP A 128 21.79 0.31 -1.99
N LEU A 129 22.89 0.97 -1.60
CA LEU A 129 23.51 2.03 -2.36
C LEU A 129 24.44 1.53 -3.48
N SER A 130 24.49 0.20 -3.75
CA SER A 130 25.36 -0.38 -4.80
C SER A 130 24.84 -0.15 -6.23
N GLY A 131 23.75 0.59 -6.39
CA GLY A 131 23.16 0.95 -7.69
C GLY A 131 21.67 1.27 -7.58
N THR A 132 21.00 1.40 -8.72
CA THR A 132 19.56 1.69 -8.78
C THR A 132 18.73 0.55 -8.19
N ALA A 133 17.67 0.88 -7.46
CA ALA A 133 16.76 -0.12 -6.90
C ALA A 133 16.07 -0.95 -7.99
N GLY A 134 15.76 -0.34 -9.14
CA GLY A 134 15.16 -1.04 -10.27
C GLY A 134 13.66 -1.33 -10.06
N THR A 135 13.01 -0.61 -9.15
CA THR A 135 11.55 -0.67 -8.97
C THR A 135 10.86 -0.17 -10.23
N CYS A 136 9.85 -0.89 -10.68
CA CYS A 136 9.06 -0.60 -11.87
C CYS A 136 7.61 -0.38 -11.50
N PHE A 137 6.88 0.34 -12.34
CA PHE A 137 5.45 0.57 -12.15
C PHE A 137 4.70 0.59 -13.49
N THR A 138 3.41 0.31 -13.42
CA THR A 138 2.48 0.44 -14.54
C THR A 138 1.32 1.32 -14.13
N ILE A 139 0.96 2.25 -15.01
CA ILE A 139 -0.18 3.15 -14.83
C ILE A 139 -1.18 2.88 -15.92
N ILE A 140 -2.43 2.65 -15.53
CA ILE A 140 -3.58 2.55 -16.42
C ILE A 140 -4.52 3.72 -16.09
N ALA A 141 -4.92 4.47 -17.10
CA ALA A 141 -5.87 5.58 -16.93
C ALA A 141 -7.02 5.43 -17.92
N ALA A 142 -8.25 5.55 -17.43
CA ALA A 142 -9.46 5.48 -18.22
C ALA A 142 -10.24 6.81 -18.12
N ASP A 143 -10.52 7.43 -19.25
CA ASP A 143 -11.35 8.63 -19.30
C ASP A 143 -12.83 8.23 -19.16
N ILE A 144 -13.43 8.63 -18.04
CA ILE A 144 -14.83 8.33 -17.72
C ILE A 144 -15.76 8.92 -18.78
N GLY A 145 -15.45 10.11 -19.30
CA GLY A 145 -16.26 10.76 -20.32
C GLY A 145 -16.30 10.05 -21.68
N ARG A 146 -15.35 9.10 -21.90
CA ARG A 146 -15.38 8.21 -23.07
C ARG A 146 -16.14 6.90 -22.83
N ILE A 147 -16.45 6.60 -21.57
CA ILE A 147 -17.13 5.36 -21.18
C ILE A 147 -18.60 5.65 -20.88
N CYS A 148 -18.90 6.76 -20.20
CA CYS A 148 -20.24 7.15 -19.82
C CYS A 148 -20.38 8.66 -19.67
N ASP A 149 -21.63 9.13 -19.57
CA ASP A 149 -21.94 10.53 -19.26
C ASP A 149 -21.43 10.91 -17.87
N ARG A 150 -20.63 11.96 -17.77
CA ARG A 150 -20.00 12.39 -16.50
C ARG A 150 -20.99 12.79 -15.41
N PRO A 151 -22.04 13.61 -15.69
CA PRO A 151 -23.08 13.89 -14.70
C PRO A 151 -23.76 12.64 -14.16
N SER A 152 -24.14 11.70 -15.04
CA SER A 152 -24.73 10.43 -14.66
C SER A 152 -23.78 9.60 -13.81
N TYR A 153 -22.50 9.54 -14.17
CA TYR A 153 -21.47 8.88 -13.36
C TYR A 153 -21.39 9.48 -11.94
N ALA A 154 -21.30 10.81 -11.83
CA ALA A 154 -21.20 11.49 -10.53
C ALA A 154 -22.40 11.15 -9.62
N GLN A 155 -23.63 11.26 -10.14
CA GLN A 155 -24.84 10.89 -9.39
C GLN A 155 -24.83 9.44 -8.93
N ARG A 156 -24.33 8.52 -9.74
CA ARG A 156 -24.22 7.10 -9.40
C ARG A 156 -23.19 6.85 -8.31
N VAL A 157 -22.02 7.54 -8.36
CA VAL A 157 -21.01 7.44 -7.31
C VAL A 157 -21.53 8.01 -6.00
N ASP A 158 -22.21 9.15 -6.01
CA ASP A 158 -22.82 9.75 -4.82
C ASP A 158 -23.86 8.80 -4.19
N ARG A 159 -24.73 8.21 -5.01
CA ARG A 159 -25.70 7.21 -4.54
C ARG A 159 -25.02 5.96 -3.98
N PHE A 160 -23.99 5.44 -4.66
CA PHE A 160 -23.19 4.29 -4.22
C PHE A 160 -22.57 4.56 -2.84
N SER A 161 -21.92 5.71 -2.69
CA SER A 161 -21.32 6.15 -1.43
C SER A 161 -22.34 6.26 -0.31
N SER A 162 -23.49 6.87 -0.58
CA SER A 162 -24.59 7.00 0.40
C SER A 162 -25.12 5.65 0.87
N ILE A 163 -25.27 4.69 -0.03
CA ILE A 163 -25.74 3.34 0.31
C ILE A 163 -24.75 2.64 1.24
N LEU A 164 -23.45 2.74 0.97
CA LEU A 164 -22.42 2.14 1.81
C LEU A 164 -22.33 2.81 3.18
N HIS A 165 -22.34 4.15 3.24
CA HIS A 165 -22.31 4.88 4.52
C HIS A 165 -23.54 4.55 5.41
N GLN A 166 -24.67 4.23 4.80
CA GLN A 166 -25.90 3.88 5.52
C GLN A 166 -26.06 2.38 5.82
N SER A 167 -25.09 1.55 5.44
CA SER A 167 -25.18 0.09 5.59
C SER A 167 -24.83 -0.44 6.98
N GLY A 168 -24.34 0.41 7.88
CA GLY A 168 -24.02 0.04 9.26
C GLY A 168 -25.21 0.17 10.21
N ASP A 169 -25.08 -0.40 11.40
CA ASP A 169 -26.02 -0.21 12.50
C ASP A 169 -26.01 1.25 12.98
N GLU A 170 -27.01 1.63 13.78
CA GLU A 170 -27.12 2.98 14.33
C GLU A 170 -25.86 3.38 15.11
N GLY A 171 -25.22 4.49 14.70
CA GLY A 171 -23.97 4.98 15.27
C GLY A 171 -22.69 4.36 14.70
N ALA A 172 -22.77 3.41 13.75
CA ALA A 172 -21.59 2.88 13.07
C ALA A 172 -21.04 3.88 12.06
N GLU A 173 -19.74 4.14 12.13
CA GLU A 173 -19.02 4.91 11.10
C GLU A 173 -18.52 3.96 10.00
N ILE A 174 -19.08 4.06 8.81
CA ILE A 174 -18.65 3.31 7.62
C ILE A 174 -17.85 4.24 6.74
N TYR A 175 -16.66 3.80 6.35
CA TYR A 175 -15.74 4.55 5.50
C TYR A 175 -15.54 3.88 4.15
N LEU A 176 -15.51 4.69 3.11
CA LEU A 176 -15.01 4.26 1.80
C LEU A 176 -13.46 4.24 1.80
N PRO A 177 -12.84 3.47 0.89
CA PRO A 177 -11.38 3.49 0.74
C PRO A 177 -10.84 4.89 0.54
N GLY A 178 -9.85 5.30 1.36
CA GLY A 178 -9.19 6.60 1.31
C GLY A 178 -9.86 7.70 2.14
N GLU A 179 -11.06 7.52 2.67
CA GLU A 179 -11.75 8.58 3.44
C GLU A 179 -11.04 8.90 4.77
N ILE A 180 -10.51 7.89 5.45
CA ILE A 180 -9.77 8.08 6.71
C ILE A 180 -8.49 8.88 6.44
N GLU A 181 -7.78 8.53 5.38
CA GLU A 181 -6.55 9.20 4.96
C GLU A 181 -6.83 10.65 4.54
N THR A 182 -7.87 10.87 3.76
CA THR A 182 -8.31 12.20 3.33
C THR A 182 -8.70 13.08 4.52
N ARG A 183 -9.47 12.53 5.47
CA ARG A 183 -9.84 13.25 6.71
C ARG A 183 -8.60 13.65 7.50
N ARG A 184 -7.63 12.74 7.66
CA ARG A 184 -6.35 13.02 8.35
C ARG A 184 -5.51 14.05 7.61
N ALA A 185 -5.49 14.01 6.28
CA ALA A 185 -4.78 15.00 5.46
C ALA A 185 -5.36 16.41 5.67
N HIS A 186 -6.69 16.57 5.59
CA HIS A 186 -7.35 17.84 5.86
C HIS A 186 -7.14 18.33 7.30
N GLU A 187 -7.09 17.42 8.28
CA GLU A 187 -6.77 17.77 9.66
C GLU A 187 -5.32 18.25 9.78
N ALA A 188 -4.36 17.53 9.18
CA ALA A 188 -2.95 17.89 9.19
C ALA A 188 -2.67 19.23 8.50
N GLU A 189 -3.39 19.55 7.42
CA GLU A 189 -3.31 20.86 6.75
C GLU A 189 -3.74 21.99 7.70
N ARG A 190 -4.72 21.75 8.55
CA ARG A 190 -5.27 22.74 9.50
C ARG A 190 -4.45 22.86 10.77
N THR A 191 -3.93 21.75 11.31
CA THR A 191 -3.30 21.69 12.64
C THR A 191 -1.79 21.50 12.61
N GLY A 192 -1.21 21.18 11.44
CA GLY A 192 0.17 20.75 11.30
C GLY A 192 0.37 19.27 11.59
N ILE A 193 1.61 18.82 11.47
CA ILE A 193 2.04 17.42 11.68
C ILE A 193 2.96 17.40 12.91
N ALA A 194 2.66 16.56 13.89
CA ALA A 194 3.54 16.30 15.02
C ALA A 194 4.75 15.48 14.57
N ILE A 195 5.94 16.06 14.64
CA ILE A 195 7.19 15.39 14.34
C ILE A 195 7.90 15.07 15.66
N PRO A 196 8.31 13.82 15.95
CA PRO A 196 9.12 13.47 17.11
C PRO A 196 10.41 14.31 17.17
N ALA A 197 10.83 14.70 18.37
CA ALA A 197 11.95 15.63 18.56
C ALA A 197 13.28 15.08 17.99
N ASP A 198 13.53 13.79 18.18
CA ASP A 198 14.70 13.08 17.65
C ASP A 198 14.74 13.10 16.12
N VAL A 199 13.60 12.92 15.45
CA VAL A 199 13.47 13.01 13.99
C VAL A 199 13.72 14.44 13.51
N LEU A 200 13.18 15.43 14.25
CA LEU A 200 13.38 16.85 13.91
C LEU A 200 14.86 17.26 14.03
N GLU A 201 15.55 16.79 15.06
CA GLU A 201 16.98 17.02 15.24
C GLU A 201 17.81 16.37 14.12
N ALA A 202 17.47 15.12 13.76
CA ALA A 202 18.13 14.42 12.65
C ALA A 202 17.96 15.18 11.32
N ILE A 203 16.76 15.71 11.03
CA ILE A 203 16.50 16.51 9.82
C ILE A 203 17.34 17.82 9.85
N ARG A 204 17.39 18.51 10.98
CA ARG A 204 18.21 19.74 11.12
C ARG A 204 19.68 19.48 10.91
N GLY A 205 20.19 18.34 11.38
CA GLY A 205 21.59 17.91 11.17
C GLY A 205 21.95 17.60 9.70
N LEU A 206 20.97 17.37 8.82
CA LEU A 206 21.19 17.20 7.39
C LEU A 206 21.32 18.53 6.63
N SER A 207 20.98 19.65 7.26
CA SER A 207 20.99 21.00 6.66
C SER A 207 22.26 21.79 7.02
N SER A 208 23.14 21.21 7.82
CA SER A 208 24.45 21.75 8.22
C SER A 208 25.57 21.03 7.46
#